data_13a95d67f1d4b3a0d7d2119ae0a59c7f
#
_entry.id   13a95d67f1d4b3a0d7d2119ae0a59c7f
#
_cell.length_a   1.000
_cell.length_b   1.000
_cell.length_c   1.000
_cell.angle_alpha   90.00
_cell.angle_beta   90.00
_cell.angle_gamma   90.00
#
_symmetry.space_group_name_H-M   'P 1'
#
loop_
_entity.id
_entity.type
_entity.pdbx_description
1 polymer ?
#
loop_
_entity_poly.entity_id
_entity_poly.type
_entity_poly.pdbx_seq_one_letter_code
_entity_poly.pdbx_strand_id
1 'polypeptide(L)'
;MTRRSILVTGGAGFIGSHTCKLLSAAGYLPVVYDNLSRGNEESVCWGPLIVGDIRDRRALERVITTRRPQAIIHFAALAYVGESVGEPADYYSTNVTGTIAVLDAARAHAIDNIIFSSSCATYGVPEALPVRETSLQNPISPYGRTKLMGEQIIGDYASAYGMKFAILRYFNACGADPDGELGEWHSPETHLVPRVLMAASGIIDEIEVFGTDYDTPDGTCVRDYIHVSDLASAHLKALQHLEGGGQSLAVNLGTGRGVSIREIIQAVGRITSRPVPAVFKNRRPGDPAELYADPGKARAHLGFVPQLSDIDTIVKTAAPFFGLRTKPADLPPSKAAASLAAG
;
A
#
# COMPACT_ATOMS: atom_id res chain seq x y z
N MET A 1 26.36 -11.74 -12.78
CA MET A 1 26.21 -10.33 -12.39
C MET A 1 25.62 -10.26 -11.00
N THR A 2 26.16 -9.46 -10.09
CA THR A 2 25.57 -9.26 -8.76
C THR A 2 24.25 -8.48 -8.90
N ARG A 3 23.18 -9.00 -8.27
CA ARG A 3 21.88 -8.31 -8.25
C ARG A 3 22.01 -6.92 -7.60
N ARG A 4 21.36 -5.91 -8.16
CA ARG A 4 21.29 -4.57 -7.55
C ARG A 4 20.46 -4.61 -6.26
N SER A 5 21.04 -4.16 -5.15
CA SER A 5 20.39 -4.18 -3.85
C SER A 5 19.48 -2.97 -3.67
N ILE A 6 18.27 -3.19 -3.16
CA ILE A 6 17.28 -2.17 -2.82
C ILE A 6 16.91 -2.35 -1.34
N LEU A 7 17.07 -1.30 -0.54
CA LEU A 7 16.62 -1.32 0.84
C LEU A 7 15.11 -1.10 0.89
N VAL A 8 14.38 -2.04 1.49
CA VAL A 8 12.93 -1.98 1.64
C VAL A 8 12.60 -1.91 3.13
N THR A 9 12.37 -0.70 3.63
CA THR A 9 11.92 -0.55 5.02
C THR A 9 10.44 -0.85 5.12
N GLY A 10 10.02 -1.60 6.12
CA GLY A 10 8.64 -2.09 6.21
C GLY A 10 8.34 -3.23 5.20
N GLY A 11 9.41 -3.92 4.75
CA GLY A 11 9.30 -4.97 3.74
C GLY A 11 8.67 -6.28 4.23
N ALA A 12 8.45 -6.44 5.54
CA ALA A 12 7.71 -7.56 6.13
C ALA A 12 6.19 -7.28 6.24
N GLY A 13 5.75 -6.05 5.91
CA GLY A 13 4.34 -5.66 5.88
C GLY A 13 3.65 -6.09 4.58
N PHE A 14 2.34 -5.88 4.51
CA PHE A 14 1.48 -6.31 3.40
C PHE A 14 1.99 -5.81 2.03
N ILE A 15 2.09 -4.50 1.82
CA ILE A 15 2.51 -3.94 0.51
C ILE A 15 4.01 -4.17 0.28
N GLY A 16 4.82 -4.07 1.35
CA GLY A 16 6.26 -4.24 1.28
C GLY A 16 6.68 -5.64 0.80
N SER A 17 6.07 -6.70 1.33
CA SER A 17 6.37 -8.08 0.96
C SER A 17 6.02 -8.40 -0.50
N HIS A 18 4.85 -7.96 -0.98
CA HIS A 18 4.45 -8.07 -2.38
C HIS A 18 5.42 -7.30 -3.30
N THR A 19 5.88 -6.13 -2.85
CA THR A 19 6.90 -5.37 -3.59
C THR A 19 8.24 -6.09 -3.63
N CYS A 20 8.67 -6.72 -2.53
CA CYS A 20 9.87 -7.55 -2.48
C CYS A 20 9.81 -8.75 -3.45
N LYS A 21 8.65 -9.43 -3.54
CA LYS A 21 8.42 -10.48 -4.53
C LYS A 21 8.69 -9.98 -5.95
N LEU A 22 8.05 -8.87 -6.30
CA LEU A 22 8.15 -8.32 -7.66
C LEU A 22 9.55 -7.77 -7.97
N LEU A 23 10.22 -7.10 -7.01
CA LEU A 23 11.61 -6.67 -7.14
C LEU A 23 12.55 -7.85 -7.42
N SER A 24 12.39 -8.95 -6.69
CA SER A 24 13.20 -10.17 -6.91
C SER A 24 12.96 -10.76 -8.29
N ALA A 25 11.71 -10.85 -8.74
CA ALA A 25 11.35 -11.30 -10.09
C ALA A 25 11.94 -10.40 -11.18
N ALA A 26 12.07 -9.09 -10.92
CA ALA A 26 12.70 -8.12 -11.82
C ALA A 26 14.24 -8.10 -11.73
N GLY A 27 14.87 -9.01 -10.98
CA GLY A 27 16.32 -9.15 -10.91
C GLY A 27 17.01 -8.27 -9.85
N TYR A 28 16.27 -7.59 -8.98
CA TYR A 28 16.83 -6.89 -7.83
C TYR A 28 17.01 -7.82 -6.62
N LEU A 29 17.82 -7.38 -5.67
CA LEU A 29 17.91 -7.98 -4.34
C LEU A 29 17.20 -7.07 -3.34
N PRO A 30 15.96 -7.34 -2.94
CA PRO A 30 15.33 -6.61 -1.87
C PRO A 30 16.02 -6.97 -0.54
N VAL A 31 16.46 -5.96 0.20
CA VAL A 31 16.96 -6.11 1.58
C VAL A 31 15.90 -5.52 2.50
N VAL A 32 15.22 -6.40 3.21
CA VAL A 32 14.13 -6.01 4.11
C VAL A 32 14.72 -5.50 5.43
N TYR A 33 14.27 -4.30 5.84
CA TYR A 33 14.54 -3.74 7.15
C TYR A 33 13.20 -3.45 7.85
N ASP A 34 12.90 -4.22 8.89
CA ASP A 34 11.60 -4.18 9.56
C ASP A 34 11.79 -4.47 11.06
N ASN A 35 11.03 -3.83 11.93
CA ASN A 35 11.07 -4.10 13.36
C ASN A 35 10.05 -5.18 13.78
N LEU A 36 9.29 -5.71 12.82
CA LEU A 36 8.25 -6.73 12.99
C LEU A 36 7.13 -6.34 13.97
N SER A 37 6.97 -5.05 14.25
CA SER A 37 5.88 -4.58 15.12
C SER A 37 4.49 -4.76 14.49
N ARG A 38 4.42 -4.75 13.16
CA ARG A 38 3.20 -4.96 12.35
C ARG A 38 3.45 -5.88 11.15
N GLY A 39 4.71 -6.10 10.81
CA GLY A 39 5.13 -7.00 9.75
C GLY A 39 5.28 -8.43 10.24
N ASN A 40 5.24 -9.38 9.31
CA ASN A 40 5.38 -10.81 9.59
C ASN A 40 6.67 -11.34 8.97
N GLU A 41 7.51 -11.99 9.76
CA GLU A 41 8.76 -12.59 9.29
C GLU A 41 8.52 -13.61 8.17
N GLU A 42 7.44 -14.39 8.25
CA GLU A 42 7.05 -15.38 7.24
C GLU A 42 6.76 -14.78 5.86
N SER A 43 6.46 -13.48 5.79
CA SER A 43 6.26 -12.77 4.52
C SER A 43 7.56 -12.37 3.83
N VAL A 44 8.73 -12.62 4.44
CA VAL A 44 10.03 -12.22 3.89
C VAL A 44 10.70 -13.43 3.20
N CYS A 45 10.32 -13.69 1.94
CA CYS A 45 10.76 -14.86 1.18
C CYS A 45 11.77 -14.53 0.08
N TRP A 46 11.91 -13.28 -0.35
CA TRP A 46 12.67 -12.94 -1.58
C TRP A 46 13.97 -12.19 -1.34
N GLY A 47 14.38 -12.04 -0.09
CA GLY A 47 15.63 -11.36 0.28
C GLY A 47 15.92 -11.48 1.76
N PRO A 48 17.09 -11.01 2.21
CA PRO A 48 17.44 -11.07 3.62
C PRO A 48 16.57 -10.13 4.46
N LEU A 49 16.13 -10.62 5.62
CA LEU A 49 15.54 -9.82 6.68
C LEU A 49 16.61 -9.30 7.62
N ILE A 50 16.55 -8.04 7.94
CA ILE A 50 17.31 -7.40 9.01
C ILE A 50 16.31 -6.76 9.96
N VAL A 51 16.23 -7.32 11.17
CA VAL A 51 15.33 -6.81 12.19
C VAL A 51 15.90 -5.54 12.80
N GLY A 52 15.13 -4.44 12.74
CA GLY A 52 15.56 -3.16 13.28
C GLY A 52 14.52 -2.06 13.11
N ASP A 53 14.63 -1.04 13.93
CA ASP A 53 13.73 0.12 13.95
C ASP A 53 14.30 1.26 13.08
N ILE A 54 13.46 1.87 12.25
CA ILE A 54 13.87 2.99 11.37
C ILE A 54 14.32 4.22 12.18
N ARG A 55 13.94 4.35 13.45
CA ARG A 55 14.39 5.41 14.36
C ARG A 55 15.84 5.21 14.84
N ASP A 56 16.38 3.99 14.73
CA ASP A 56 17.81 3.74 15.01
C ASP A 56 18.66 4.03 13.76
N ARG A 57 19.04 5.29 13.61
CA ARG A 57 19.89 5.74 12.52
C ARG A 57 21.19 4.95 12.42
N ARG A 58 21.82 4.59 13.57
CA ARG A 58 23.09 3.83 13.55
C ARG A 58 22.90 2.42 12.99
N ALA A 59 21.77 1.79 13.31
CA ALA A 59 21.43 0.49 12.73
C ALA A 59 21.21 0.61 11.23
N LEU A 60 20.46 1.62 10.76
CA LEU A 60 20.27 1.90 9.32
C LEU A 60 21.60 2.11 8.60
N GLU A 61 22.49 2.94 9.13
CA GLU A 61 23.83 3.19 8.54
C GLU A 61 24.67 1.91 8.44
N ARG A 62 24.64 1.03 9.45
CA ARG A 62 25.30 -0.29 9.39
C ARG A 62 24.74 -1.16 8.25
N VAL A 63 23.43 -1.19 8.09
CA VAL A 63 22.77 -1.95 7.01
C VAL A 63 23.17 -1.41 5.65
N ILE A 64 23.10 -0.09 5.47
CA ILE A 64 23.46 0.56 4.21
C ILE A 64 24.93 0.32 3.86
N THR A 65 25.84 0.48 4.82
CA THR A 65 27.27 0.20 4.64
C THR A 65 27.54 -1.24 4.18
N THR A 66 26.82 -2.19 4.80
CA THR A 66 27.04 -3.63 4.54
C THR A 66 26.40 -4.08 3.24
N ARG A 67 25.17 -3.62 2.94
CA ARG A 67 24.35 -4.08 1.81
C ARG A 67 24.48 -3.21 0.58
N ARG A 68 24.95 -1.97 0.72
CA ARG A 68 25.18 -0.99 -0.35
C ARG A 68 23.99 -0.86 -1.31
N PRO A 69 22.77 -0.57 -0.79
CA PRO A 69 21.61 -0.44 -1.64
C PRO A 69 21.74 0.79 -2.56
N GLN A 70 21.18 0.69 -3.76
CA GLN A 70 21.20 1.77 -4.77
C GLN A 70 19.97 2.69 -4.67
N ALA A 71 18.94 2.24 -3.97
CA ALA A 71 17.72 3.00 -3.71
C ALA A 71 17.07 2.51 -2.42
N ILE A 72 16.17 3.33 -1.89
CA ILE A 72 15.33 2.97 -0.73
C ILE A 72 13.86 3.04 -1.15
N ILE A 73 13.11 1.98 -0.83
CA ILE A 73 11.64 1.99 -0.86
C ILE A 73 11.17 2.00 0.59
N HIS A 74 10.52 3.09 0.97
CA HIS A 74 10.17 3.36 2.36
C HIS A 74 8.70 3.12 2.64
N PHE A 75 8.37 1.92 3.15
CA PHE A 75 7.03 1.56 3.62
C PHE A 75 6.86 1.70 5.13
N ALA A 76 7.95 1.52 5.90
CA ALA A 76 7.90 1.45 7.37
C ALA A 76 7.17 2.66 7.97
N ALA A 77 5.99 2.41 8.52
CA ALA A 77 5.14 3.41 9.16
C ALA A 77 4.05 2.71 9.96
N LEU A 78 3.53 3.38 10.99
CA LEU A 78 2.23 3.06 11.56
C LEU A 78 1.14 3.60 10.63
N ALA A 79 0.11 2.79 10.30
CA ALA A 79 -0.81 3.06 9.20
C ALA A 79 -2.31 3.04 9.58
N TYR A 80 -2.66 2.78 10.84
CA TYR A 80 -4.06 2.73 11.26
C TYR A 80 -4.59 4.11 11.61
N VAL A 81 -5.51 4.62 10.77
CA VAL A 81 -6.09 5.96 10.94
C VAL A 81 -6.74 6.13 12.31
N GLY A 82 -7.55 5.16 12.75
CA GLY A 82 -8.24 5.21 14.05
C GLY A 82 -7.26 5.20 15.23
N GLU A 83 -6.26 4.34 15.21
CA GLU A 83 -5.22 4.25 16.25
C GLU A 83 -4.43 5.57 16.35
N SER A 84 -4.16 6.23 15.23
CA SER A 84 -3.42 7.50 15.21
C SER A 84 -4.10 8.62 16.01
N VAL A 85 -5.41 8.55 16.19
CA VAL A 85 -6.17 9.56 16.96
C VAL A 85 -5.96 9.34 18.46
N GLY A 86 -5.88 8.06 18.90
CA GLY A 86 -5.63 7.73 20.30
C GLY A 86 -4.16 7.82 20.70
N GLU A 87 -3.26 7.44 19.79
CA GLU A 87 -1.81 7.34 20.05
C GLU A 87 -0.97 8.21 19.08
N PRO A 88 -1.22 9.51 18.98
CA PRO A 88 -0.55 10.36 17.99
C PRO A 88 0.97 10.45 18.21
N ALA A 89 1.47 10.33 19.44
CA ALA A 89 2.89 10.40 19.74
C ALA A 89 3.68 9.31 19.03
N ASP A 90 3.17 8.08 18.99
CA ASP A 90 3.81 6.95 18.32
C ASP A 90 3.87 7.16 16.80
N TYR A 91 2.80 7.74 16.24
CA TYR A 91 2.73 8.07 14.82
C TYR A 91 3.75 9.14 14.43
N TYR A 92 3.86 10.23 15.19
CA TYR A 92 4.88 11.25 14.92
C TYR A 92 6.30 10.71 15.11
N SER A 93 6.54 9.95 16.19
CA SER A 93 7.84 9.34 16.45
C SER A 93 8.24 8.39 15.31
N THR A 94 7.36 7.47 14.93
CA THR A 94 7.69 6.46 13.91
C THR A 94 7.70 7.05 12.52
N ASN A 95 6.61 7.72 12.11
CA ASN A 95 6.44 8.12 10.72
C ASN A 95 7.24 9.38 10.35
N VAL A 96 7.43 10.32 11.27
CA VAL A 96 8.17 11.55 10.98
C VAL A 96 9.64 11.42 11.37
N THR A 97 9.93 11.11 12.64
CA THR A 97 11.33 10.97 13.07
C THR A 97 12.02 9.80 12.37
N GLY A 98 11.31 8.68 12.17
CA GLY A 98 11.82 7.55 11.41
C GLY A 98 12.13 7.90 9.95
N THR A 99 11.25 8.65 9.27
CA THR A 99 11.50 9.12 7.89
C THR A 99 12.73 10.01 7.82
N ILE A 100 12.91 10.95 8.77
CA ILE A 100 14.12 11.79 8.86
C ILE A 100 15.37 10.92 9.01
N ALA A 101 15.34 9.92 9.89
CA ALA A 101 16.48 9.03 10.10
C ALA A 101 16.85 8.22 8.84
N VAL A 102 15.84 7.75 8.09
CA VAL A 102 16.04 7.05 6.80
C VAL A 102 16.69 7.99 5.79
N LEU A 103 16.19 9.22 5.64
CA LEU A 103 16.73 10.21 4.70
C LEU A 103 18.15 10.65 5.07
N ASP A 104 18.44 10.86 6.36
CA ASP A 104 19.77 11.18 6.84
C ASP A 104 20.77 10.06 6.57
N ALA A 105 20.36 8.80 6.79
CA ALA A 105 21.18 7.64 6.49
C ALA A 105 21.43 7.51 4.98
N ALA A 106 20.40 7.72 4.16
CA ALA A 106 20.50 7.71 2.70
C ALA A 106 21.51 8.78 2.22
N ARG A 107 21.36 10.02 2.70
CA ARG A 107 22.26 11.14 2.38
C ARG A 107 23.70 10.85 2.77
N ALA A 108 23.94 10.32 3.98
CA ALA A 108 25.31 10.03 4.46
C ALA A 108 26.04 8.99 3.57
N HIS A 109 25.29 8.19 2.82
CA HIS A 109 25.82 7.12 1.96
C HIS A 109 25.57 7.36 0.46
N ALA A 110 25.21 8.57 0.04
CA ALA A 110 24.96 8.98 -1.34
C ALA A 110 23.91 8.06 -2.04
N ILE A 111 22.84 7.72 -1.33
CA ILE A 111 21.67 7.05 -1.92
C ILE A 111 20.66 8.13 -2.29
N ASP A 112 20.55 8.41 -3.59
CA ASP A 112 19.77 9.55 -4.07
C ASP A 112 18.33 9.20 -4.42
N ASN A 113 18.00 7.92 -4.68
CA ASN A 113 16.68 7.51 -5.13
C ASN A 113 15.81 7.00 -3.96
N ILE A 114 14.72 7.73 -3.66
CA ILE A 114 13.78 7.41 -2.59
C ILE A 114 12.38 7.20 -3.17
N ILE A 115 11.78 6.04 -2.94
CA ILE A 115 10.38 5.78 -3.23
C ILE A 115 9.62 5.77 -1.91
N PHE A 116 8.65 6.66 -1.75
CA PHE A 116 7.92 6.85 -0.51
C PHE A 116 6.48 6.39 -0.62
N SER A 117 6.11 5.51 0.30
CA SER A 117 4.74 5.06 0.53
C SER A 117 3.94 6.16 1.22
N SER A 118 3.24 6.97 0.44
CA SER A 118 2.29 7.97 0.94
C SER A 118 0.85 7.45 0.90
N SER A 119 -0.13 8.30 1.11
CA SER A 119 -1.52 7.91 1.26
C SER A 119 -2.48 8.99 0.79
N CYS A 120 -3.67 8.59 0.30
CA CYS A 120 -4.79 9.51 0.06
C CYS A 120 -5.26 10.22 1.34
N ALA A 121 -4.92 9.72 2.52
CA ALA A 121 -5.24 10.37 3.80
C ALA A 121 -4.62 11.76 3.95
N THR A 122 -3.63 12.12 3.12
CA THR A 122 -3.07 13.47 3.05
C THR A 122 -4.07 14.50 2.54
N TYR A 123 -5.06 14.09 1.73
CA TYR A 123 -6.07 15.00 1.18
C TYR A 123 -7.20 15.34 2.16
N GLY A 124 -7.46 14.46 3.14
CA GLY A 124 -8.60 14.62 4.04
C GLY A 124 -9.94 14.46 3.32
N VAL A 125 -10.83 15.45 3.45
CA VAL A 125 -12.12 15.50 2.73
C VAL A 125 -11.93 16.37 1.49
N PRO A 126 -11.90 15.78 0.27
CA PRO A 126 -11.66 16.54 -0.95
C PRO A 126 -12.87 17.39 -1.34
N GLU A 127 -12.62 18.58 -1.90
CA GLU A 127 -13.67 19.47 -2.42
C GLU A 127 -14.22 19.00 -3.78
N ALA A 128 -13.44 18.24 -4.52
CA ALA A 128 -13.80 17.73 -5.85
C ALA A 128 -13.27 16.31 -6.09
N LEU A 129 -13.97 15.55 -6.91
CA LEU A 129 -13.63 14.20 -7.34
C LEU A 129 -13.58 14.14 -8.87
N PRO A 130 -12.72 13.26 -9.44
CA PRO A 130 -11.72 12.44 -8.76
C PRO A 130 -10.58 13.30 -8.16
N VAL A 131 -9.97 12.78 -7.08
CA VAL A 131 -8.86 13.49 -6.40
C VAL A 131 -7.62 13.51 -7.28
N ARG A 132 -7.09 14.70 -7.52
CA ARG A 132 -5.87 14.93 -8.30
C ARG A 132 -4.69 15.27 -7.39
N GLU A 133 -3.47 15.15 -7.90
CA GLU A 133 -2.26 15.52 -7.16
C GLU A 133 -2.17 17.03 -6.85
N THR A 134 -2.93 17.83 -7.57
CA THR A 134 -3.10 19.28 -7.35
C THR A 134 -4.19 19.62 -6.35
N SER A 135 -4.99 18.64 -5.91
CA SER A 135 -6.01 18.84 -4.87
C SER A 135 -5.36 19.24 -3.55
N LEU A 136 -6.05 20.09 -2.79
CA LEU A 136 -5.59 20.55 -1.48
C LEU A 136 -5.33 19.34 -0.56
N GLN A 137 -4.16 19.32 0.05
CA GLN A 137 -3.82 18.38 1.10
C GLN A 137 -4.17 18.98 2.46
N ASN A 138 -5.25 18.51 3.08
CA ASN A 138 -5.73 18.96 4.39
C ASN A 138 -6.12 17.75 5.26
N PRO A 139 -5.12 16.99 5.77
CA PRO A 139 -5.35 15.73 6.47
C PRO A 139 -6.11 15.95 7.78
N ILE A 140 -7.11 15.12 8.03
CA ILE A 140 -7.99 15.15 9.20
C ILE A 140 -7.54 14.25 10.35
N SER A 141 -6.54 13.38 10.12
CA SER A 141 -6.01 12.46 11.14
C SER A 141 -4.51 12.68 11.37
N PRO A 142 -3.97 12.30 12.55
CA PRO A 142 -2.53 12.31 12.78
C PRO A 142 -1.76 11.47 11.77
N TYR A 143 -2.26 10.29 11.40
CA TYR A 143 -1.68 9.47 10.33
C TYR A 143 -1.52 10.25 9.01
N GLY A 144 -2.61 10.87 8.52
CA GLY A 144 -2.57 11.67 7.29
C GLY A 144 -1.58 12.84 7.41
N ARG A 145 -1.52 13.51 8.58
CA ARG A 145 -0.55 14.58 8.85
C ARG A 145 0.88 14.09 8.79
N THR A 146 1.18 12.91 9.38
CA THR A 146 2.55 12.36 9.35
C THR A 146 2.97 11.98 7.94
N LYS A 147 2.05 11.48 7.09
CA LYS A 147 2.34 11.20 5.68
C LYS A 147 2.63 12.49 4.90
N LEU A 148 1.81 13.54 5.10
CA LEU A 148 2.05 14.85 4.48
C LEU A 148 3.38 15.47 4.92
N MET A 149 3.70 15.42 6.22
CA MET A 149 5.01 15.85 6.73
C MET A 149 6.17 15.08 6.07
N GLY A 150 6.03 13.75 5.91
CA GLY A 150 7.01 12.93 5.21
C GLY A 150 7.24 13.40 3.77
N GLU A 151 6.18 13.72 3.03
CA GLU A 151 6.28 14.27 1.67
C GLU A 151 7.02 15.62 1.65
N GLN A 152 6.69 16.51 2.58
CA GLN A 152 7.34 17.83 2.70
C GLN A 152 8.83 17.70 3.03
N ILE A 153 9.18 16.88 4.01
CA ILE A 153 10.56 16.60 4.40
C ILE A 153 11.36 16.04 3.21
N ILE A 154 10.80 15.07 2.47
CA ILE A 154 11.44 14.50 1.28
C ILE A 154 11.68 15.60 0.22
N GLY A 155 10.71 16.50 0.02
CA GLY A 155 10.85 17.64 -0.89
C GLY A 155 11.99 18.59 -0.49
N ASP A 156 12.11 18.88 0.82
CA ASP A 156 13.19 19.72 1.35
C ASP A 156 14.57 19.05 1.17
N TYR A 157 14.67 17.73 1.44
CA TYR A 157 15.92 16.98 1.21
C TYR A 157 16.28 16.91 -0.28
N ALA A 158 15.28 16.75 -1.15
CA ALA A 158 15.53 16.81 -2.60
C ALA A 158 16.07 18.16 -3.05
N SER A 159 15.49 19.25 -2.55
CA SER A 159 15.90 20.62 -2.88
C SER A 159 17.29 20.94 -2.34
N ALA A 160 17.59 20.53 -1.10
CA ALA A 160 18.84 20.86 -0.43
C ALA A 160 20.03 19.99 -0.86
N TYR A 161 19.77 18.70 -1.15
CA TYR A 161 20.82 17.69 -1.31
C TYR A 161 20.79 16.99 -2.67
N GLY A 162 19.87 17.35 -3.57
CA GLY A 162 19.78 16.77 -4.91
C GLY A 162 19.20 15.35 -4.94
N MET A 163 18.57 14.89 -3.86
CA MET A 163 17.91 13.58 -3.82
C MET A 163 16.73 13.56 -4.80
N LYS A 164 16.45 12.39 -5.36
CA LYS A 164 15.30 12.16 -6.24
C LYS A 164 14.26 11.33 -5.52
N PHE A 165 13.00 11.63 -5.78
CA PHE A 165 11.91 10.90 -5.11
C PHE A 165 10.76 10.54 -6.04
N ALA A 166 10.08 9.45 -5.69
CA ALA A 166 8.73 9.14 -6.15
C ALA A 166 7.81 8.97 -4.93
N ILE A 167 6.89 9.89 -4.76
CA ILE A 167 5.87 9.84 -3.72
C ILE A 167 4.63 9.18 -4.30
N LEU A 168 4.21 8.07 -3.71
CA LEU A 168 3.10 7.26 -4.20
C LEU A 168 1.94 7.35 -3.20
N ARG A 169 0.88 8.11 -3.56
CA ARG A 169 -0.32 8.31 -2.74
C ARG A 169 -1.37 7.30 -3.17
N TYR A 170 -1.48 6.20 -2.46
CA TYR A 170 -2.48 5.19 -2.78
C TYR A 170 -3.69 5.23 -1.87
N PHE A 171 -4.76 4.64 -2.36
CA PHE A 171 -6.06 4.61 -1.71
C PHE A 171 -6.18 3.30 -0.90
N ASN A 172 -7.17 2.47 -1.11
CA ASN A 172 -7.36 1.31 -0.26
C ASN A 172 -6.66 0.09 -0.88
N ALA A 173 -5.49 -0.27 -0.36
CA ALA A 173 -4.79 -1.49 -0.74
C ALA A 173 -5.61 -2.72 -0.31
N CYS A 174 -5.71 -3.73 -1.17
CA CYS A 174 -6.47 -4.95 -0.89
C CYS A 174 -6.07 -6.08 -1.85
N GLY A 175 -6.71 -7.22 -1.72
CA GLY A 175 -6.38 -8.41 -2.51
C GLY A 175 -5.26 -9.21 -1.87
N ALA A 176 -4.74 -10.19 -2.60
CA ALA A 176 -3.62 -11.02 -2.19
C ALA A 176 -2.83 -11.48 -3.42
N ASP A 177 -1.65 -12.00 -3.20
CA ASP A 177 -0.83 -12.52 -4.29
C ASP A 177 -1.58 -13.56 -5.13
N PRO A 178 -1.65 -13.41 -6.47
CA PRO A 178 -2.35 -14.35 -7.30
C PRO A 178 -1.79 -15.78 -7.29
N ASP A 179 -0.50 -15.94 -6.95
CA ASP A 179 0.13 -17.26 -6.82
C ASP A 179 -0.15 -17.90 -5.44
N GLY A 180 -0.81 -17.17 -4.52
CA GLY A 180 -1.18 -17.66 -3.20
C GLY A 180 -0.04 -17.71 -2.17
N GLU A 181 1.07 -17.03 -2.42
CA GLU A 181 2.24 -17.02 -1.55
C GLU A 181 2.18 -15.94 -0.46
N LEU A 182 1.45 -14.84 -0.71
CA LEU A 182 1.30 -13.70 0.20
C LEU A 182 -0.16 -13.26 0.32
N GLY A 183 -0.59 -12.99 1.54
CA GLY A 183 -1.90 -12.42 1.86
C GLY A 183 -1.81 -11.16 2.72
N GLU A 184 -2.97 -10.58 3.01
CA GLU A 184 -3.08 -9.51 3.99
C GLU A 184 -3.20 -10.14 5.38
N TRP A 185 -2.30 -9.72 6.28
CA TRP A 185 -2.23 -10.25 7.63
C TRP A 185 -1.98 -9.13 8.63
N HIS A 186 -3.04 -8.70 9.30
CA HIS A 186 -2.97 -7.68 10.33
C HIS A 186 -3.60 -8.16 11.65
N SER A 187 -3.04 -7.73 12.77
CA SER A 187 -3.62 -7.95 14.10
C SER A 187 -3.54 -6.65 14.92
N PRO A 188 -4.68 -6.01 15.23
CA PRO A 188 -6.05 -6.33 14.78
C PRO A 188 -6.27 -5.99 13.29
N GLU A 189 -7.20 -6.71 12.62
CA GLU A 189 -7.59 -6.40 11.25
C GLU A 189 -8.68 -5.31 11.24
N THR A 190 -8.42 -4.22 10.51
CA THR A 190 -9.31 -3.06 10.43
C THR A 190 -9.76 -2.70 9.02
N HIS A 191 -9.16 -3.31 7.99
CA HIS A 191 -9.48 -3.01 6.60
C HIS A 191 -10.76 -3.71 6.15
N LEU A 192 -11.51 -3.06 5.25
CA LEU A 192 -12.85 -3.49 4.90
C LEU A 192 -12.87 -4.86 4.22
N VAL A 193 -12.09 -5.06 3.15
CA VAL A 193 -12.14 -6.31 2.37
C VAL A 193 -11.81 -7.54 3.22
N PRO A 194 -10.71 -7.57 4.00
CA PRO A 194 -10.46 -8.66 4.94
C PRO A 194 -11.61 -8.88 5.94
N ARG A 195 -12.14 -7.81 6.54
CA ARG A 195 -13.24 -7.93 7.50
C ARG A 195 -14.52 -8.50 6.90
N VAL A 196 -14.84 -8.14 5.65
CA VAL A 196 -15.98 -8.73 4.92
C VAL A 196 -15.74 -10.22 4.66
N LEU A 197 -14.50 -10.61 4.30
CA LEU A 197 -14.12 -12.02 4.14
C LEU A 197 -14.14 -12.78 5.47
N MET A 198 -13.71 -12.18 6.58
CA MET A 198 -13.80 -12.76 7.92
C MET A 198 -15.24 -13.01 8.34
N ALA A 199 -16.18 -12.11 8.03
CA ALA A 199 -17.59 -12.30 8.29
C ALA A 199 -18.18 -13.44 7.42
N ALA A 200 -17.82 -13.49 6.13
CA ALA A 200 -18.25 -14.56 5.22
C ALA A 200 -17.71 -15.94 5.62
N SER A 201 -16.53 -16.00 6.24
CA SER A 201 -15.91 -17.24 6.73
C SER A 201 -16.35 -17.65 8.13
N GLY A 202 -17.03 -16.76 8.87
CA GLY A 202 -17.43 -17.00 10.26
C GLY A 202 -16.32 -16.79 11.29
N ILE A 203 -15.21 -16.15 10.91
CA ILE A 203 -14.14 -15.74 11.84
C ILE A 203 -14.63 -14.63 12.77
N ILE A 204 -15.49 -13.74 12.24
CA ILE A 204 -16.25 -12.76 13.03
C ILE A 204 -17.74 -12.96 12.76
N ASP A 205 -18.58 -12.59 13.71
CA ASP A 205 -20.03 -12.81 13.62
C ASP A 205 -20.65 -11.96 12.50
N GLU A 206 -20.23 -10.70 12.36
CA GLU A 206 -20.78 -9.76 11.40
C GLU A 206 -19.80 -8.63 11.07
N ILE A 207 -20.00 -7.98 9.92
CA ILE A 207 -19.32 -6.73 9.58
C ILE A 207 -20.16 -5.52 9.95
N GLU A 208 -19.57 -4.53 10.61
CA GLU A 208 -20.21 -3.24 10.86
C GLU A 208 -20.05 -2.30 9.66
N VAL A 209 -21.17 -1.84 9.11
CA VAL A 209 -21.23 -0.86 8.01
C VAL A 209 -21.67 0.50 8.61
N PHE A 210 -20.80 1.49 8.50
CA PHE A 210 -21.02 2.82 9.10
C PHE A 210 -21.60 3.82 8.08
N GLY A 211 -22.85 4.20 8.30
CA GLY A 211 -23.63 5.10 7.45
C GLY A 211 -24.31 4.37 6.29
N THR A 212 -25.60 4.68 6.14
CA THR A 212 -26.47 4.16 5.06
C THR A 212 -27.23 5.28 4.37
N ASP A 213 -26.87 6.51 4.69
CA ASP A 213 -27.55 7.74 4.31
C ASP A 213 -26.61 8.76 3.64
N TYR A 214 -25.44 8.30 3.17
CA TYR A 214 -24.56 9.13 2.36
C TYR A 214 -25.20 9.45 1.01
N ASP A 215 -24.83 10.59 0.44
CA ASP A 215 -25.23 10.96 -0.93
C ASP A 215 -24.40 10.16 -1.94
N THR A 216 -24.73 8.89 -2.06
CA THR A 216 -24.10 7.88 -2.92
C THR A 216 -25.18 6.94 -3.47
N PRO A 217 -24.96 6.19 -4.54
CA PRO A 217 -25.98 5.36 -5.20
C PRO A 217 -26.71 4.38 -4.27
N ASP A 218 -26.05 3.85 -3.24
CA ASP A 218 -26.63 2.88 -2.31
C ASP A 218 -26.63 3.33 -0.84
N GLY A 219 -26.24 4.58 -0.61
CA GLY A 219 -26.21 5.19 0.71
C GLY A 219 -24.96 4.84 1.54
N THR A 220 -24.07 3.96 1.07
CA THR A 220 -22.82 3.61 1.78
C THR A 220 -21.61 4.35 1.19
N CYS A 221 -20.51 4.45 1.96
CA CYS A 221 -19.30 5.10 1.49
C CYS A 221 -18.74 4.44 0.24
N VAL A 222 -18.20 5.26 -0.66
CA VAL A 222 -17.52 4.84 -1.89
C VAL A 222 -16.03 5.10 -1.77
N ARG A 223 -15.21 4.08 -2.08
CA ARG A 223 -13.75 4.14 -1.99
C ARG A 223 -13.11 3.54 -3.23
N ASP A 224 -11.88 3.95 -3.52
CA ASP A 224 -11.04 3.38 -4.58
C ASP A 224 -10.23 2.22 -3.98
N TYR A 225 -10.43 1.02 -4.49
CA TYR A 225 -9.74 -0.19 -4.06
C TYR A 225 -8.72 -0.59 -5.11
N ILE A 226 -7.48 -0.72 -4.68
CA ILE A 226 -6.36 -1.06 -5.55
C ILE A 226 -5.71 -2.36 -5.09
N HIS A 227 -5.50 -3.28 -6.04
CA HIS A 227 -4.90 -4.56 -5.74
C HIS A 227 -3.43 -4.40 -5.32
N VAL A 228 -3.02 -5.12 -4.27
CA VAL A 228 -1.66 -5.03 -3.71
C VAL A 228 -0.57 -5.34 -4.74
N SER A 229 -0.80 -6.28 -5.67
CA SER A 229 0.15 -6.58 -6.75
C SER A 229 0.25 -5.44 -7.78
N ASP A 230 -0.83 -4.69 -8.03
CA ASP A 230 -0.78 -3.47 -8.84
C ASP A 230 0.03 -2.38 -8.13
N LEU A 231 -0.12 -2.23 -6.81
CA LEU A 231 0.73 -1.33 -6.01
C LEU A 231 2.20 -1.74 -6.06
N ALA A 232 2.52 -3.03 -5.92
CA ALA A 232 3.89 -3.51 -6.06
C ALA A 232 4.47 -3.17 -7.44
N SER A 233 3.68 -3.32 -8.51
CA SER A 233 4.05 -2.92 -9.87
C SER A 233 4.33 -1.42 -9.98
N ALA A 234 3.52 -0.57 -9.32
CA ALA A 234 3.73 0.87 -9.31
C ALA A 234 5.04 1.26 -8.61
N HIS A 235 5.40 0.60 -7.50
CA HIS A 235 6.67 0.83 -6.80
C HIS A 235 7.88 0.43 -7.67
N LEU A 236 7.82 -0.72 -8.36
CA LEU A 236 8.86 -1.13 -9.30
C LEU A 236 9.01 -0.13 -10.45
N LYS A 237 7.89 0.32 -11.04
CA LYS A 237 7.89 1.33 -12.11
C LYS A 237 8.45 2.68 -11.64
N ALA A 238 8.14 3.09 -10.40
CA ALA A 238 8.69 4.30 -9.79
C ALA A 238 10.21 4.19 -9.59
N LEU A 239 10.71 3.04 -9.12
CA LEU A 239 12.14 2.78 -9.01
C LEU A 239 12.82 2.87 -10.38
N GLN A 240 12.29 2.18 -11.39
CA GLN A 240 12.82 2.19 -12.77
C GLN A 240 12.79 3.59 -13.40
N HIS A 241 11.75 4.39 -13.12
CA HIS A 241 11.65 5.78 -13.56
C HIS A 241 12.81 6.63 -13.02
N LEU A 242 13.09 6.54 -11.71
CA LEU A 242 14.19 7.29 -11.10
C LEU A 242 15.56 6.79 -11.57
N GLU A 243 15.77 5.48 -11.67
CA GLU A 243 17.01 4.88 -12.21
C GLU A 243 17.26 5.27 -13.68
N GLY A 244 16.19 5.41 -14.45
CA GLY A 244 16.25 5.90 -15.85
C GLY A 244 16.51 7.40 -15.98
N GLY A 245 16.75 8.11 -14.89
CA GLY A 245 17.00 9.57 -14.90
C GLY A 245 15.72 10.41 -14.89
N GLY A 246 14.56 9.81 -14.63
CA GLY A 246 13.27 10.51 -14.52
C GLY A 246 13.29 11.57 -13.42
N GLN A 247 12.42 12.58 -13.57
CA GLN A 247 12.26 13.66 -12.60
C GLN A 247 11.52 13.16 -11.35
N SER A 248 11.81 13.78 -10.20
CA SER A 248 11.06 13.56 -8.96
C SER A 248 9.56 13.84 -9.18
N LEU A 249 8.72 13.02 -8.61
CA LEU A 249 7.26 13.13 -8.81
C LEU A 249 6.46 12.67 -7.58
N ALA A 250 5.25 13.20 -7.48
CA ALA A 250 4.21 12.66 -6.63
C ALA A 250 3.03 12.25 -7.53
N VAL A 251 2.47 11.04 -7.32
CA VAL A 251 1.36 10.50 -8.12
C VAL A 251 0.35 9.78 -7.24
N ASN A 252 -0.91 9.86 -7.66
CA ASN A 252 -1.99 9.08 -7.10
C ASN A 252 -2.00 7.67 -7.72
N LEU A 253 -2.13 6.65 -6.88
CA LEU A 253 -2.30 5.27 -7.31
C LEU A 253 -3.69 4.78 -6.91
N GLY A 254 -4.54 4.68 -7.89
CA GLY A 254 -5.91 4.18 -7.78
C GLY A 254 -6.41 3.70 -9.12
N THR A 255 -7.65 3.27 -9.17
CA THR A 255 -8.33 2.79 -10.39
C THR A 255 -9.03 3.92 -11.14
N GLY A 256 -9.31 5.02 -10.46
CA GLY A 256 -10.20 6.09 -10.95
C GLY A 256 -11.68 5.73 -10.83
N ARG A 257 -12.00 4.63 -10.19
CA ARG A 257 -13.37 4.14 -9.98
C ARG A 257 -13.62 3.88 -8.50
N GLY A 258 -14.68 4.47 -7.99
CA GLY A 258 -15.17 4.18 -6.65
C GLY A 258 -16.00 2.89 -6.62
N VAL A 259 -15.90 2.15 -5.51
CA VAL A 259 -16.71 0.96 -5.20
C VAL A 259 -17.31 1.18 -3.81
N SER A 260 -18.60 0.91 -3.66
CA SER A 260 -19.31 1.08 -2.39
C SER A 260 -19.08 -0.11 -1.44
N ILE A 261 -19.36 0.09 -0.16
CA ILE A 261 -19.28 -1.00 0.83
C ILE A 261 -20.26 -2.12 0.48
N ARG A 262 -21.48 -1.80 0.02
CA ARG A 262 -22.48 -2.80 -0.37
C ARG A 262 -22.03 -3.58 -1.61
N GLU A 263 -21.41 -2.95 -2.59
CA GLU A 263 -20.84 -3.63 -3.76
C GLU A 263 -19.78 -4.67 -3.35
N ILE A 264 -18.92 -4.35 -2.36
CA ILE A 264 -17.93 -5.30 -1.84
C ILE A 264 -18.61 -6.48 -1.14
N ILE A 265 -19.59 -6.22 -0.28
CA ILE A 265 -20.36 -7.27 0.41
C ILE A 265 -21.03 -8.20 -0.62
N GLN A 266 -21.66 -7.62 -1.65
CA GLN A 266 -22.29 -8.38 -2.72
C GLN A 266 -21.28 -9.21 -3.53
N ALA A 267 -20.12 -8.64 -3.86
CA ALA A 267 -19.06 -9.34 -4.58
C ALA A 267 -18.54 -10.55 -3.78
N VAL A 268 -18.26 -10.37 -2.48
CA VAL A 268 -17.84 -11.46 -1.60
C VAL A 268 -18.91 -12.55 -1.55
N GLY A 269 -20.17 -12.19 -1.33
CA GLY A 269 -21.30 -13.16 -1.31
C GLY A 269 -21.42 -13.94 -2.61
N ARG A 270 -21.31 -13.28 -3.74
CA ARG A 270 -21.42 -13.87 -5.08
C ARG A 270 -20.25 -14.80 -5.40
N ILE A 271 -19.02 -14.38 -5.09
CA ILE A 271 -17.80 -15.12 -5.47
C ILE A 271 -17.58 -16.33 -4.57
N THR A 272 -17.79 -16.16 -3.27
CA THR A 272 -17.58 -17.23 -2.30
C THR A 272 -18.80 -18.14 -2.10
N SER A 273 -19.97 -17.75 -2.62
CA SER A 273 -21.27 -18.39 -2.37
C SER A 273 -21.59 -18.49 -0.86
N ARG A 274 -21.12 -17.53 -0.07
CA ARG A 274 -21.36 -17.43 1.36
C ARG A 274 -22.10 -16.14 1.68
N PRO A 275 -23.09 -16.16 2.58
CA PRO A 275 -23.69 -14.93 3.07
C PRO A 275 -22.64 -14.12 3.84
N VAL A 276 -22.75 -12.80 3.77
CA VAL A 276 -21.95 -11.87 4.57
C VAL A 276 -22.89 -11.24 5.61
N PRO A 277 -22.86 -11.67 6.86
CA PRO A 277 -23.61 -11.01 7.92
C PRO A 277 -23.13 -9.58 8.09
N ALA A 278 -24.05 -8.61 8.09
CA ALA A 278 -23.73 -7.19 8.19
C ALA A 278 -24.74 -6.47 9.10
N VAL A 279 -24.23 -5.62 9.97
CA VAL A 279 -25.01 -4.70 10.80
C VAL A 279 -24.72 -3.26 10.39
N PHE A 280 -25.77 -2.46 10.30
CA PHE A 280 -25.66 -1.08 9.86
C PHE A 280 -25.68 -0.14 11.08
N LYS A 281 -24.71 0.75 11.14
CA LYS A 281 -24.50 1.74 12.21
C LYS A 281 -24.58 3.16 11.69
N ASN A 282 -24.64 4.13 12.59
CA ASN A 282 -24.55 5.54 12.25
C ASN A 282 -23.20 5.87 11.58
N ARG A 283 -23.12 6.96 10.81
CA ARG A 283 -21.88 7.45 10.20
C ARG A 283 -20.76 7.61 11.23
N ARG A 284 -19.54 7.30 10.83
CA ARG A 284 -18.35 7.74 11.58
C ARG A 284 -18.09 9.22 11.31
N PRO A 285 -17.78 10.02 12.35
CA PRO A 285 -17.38 11.41 12.15
C PRO A 285 -16.16 11.53 11.24
N GLY A 286 -16.24 12.41 10.24
CA GLY A 286 -15.12 12.70 9.34
C GLY A 286 -14.98 11.77 8.13
N ASP A 287 -15.77 10.70 8.00
CA ASP A 287 -15.73 9.86 6.80
C ASP A 287 -16.37 10.60 5.59
N PRO A 288 -15.63 10.84 4.48
CA PRO A 288 -16.22 11.39 3.27
C PRO A 288 -17.16 10.37 2.60
N ALA A 289 -18.22 10.88 1.96
CA ALA A 289 -19.13 10.02 1.19
C ALA A 289 -18.40 9.23 0.11
N GLU A 290 -17.52 9.91 -0.64
CA GLU A 290 -16.76 9.34 -1.73
C GLU A 290 -15.30 9.76 -1.67
N LEU A 291 -14.38 8.85 -2.03
CA LEU A 291 -12.95 9.14 -2.14
C LEU A 291 -12.30 8.18 -3.16
N TYR A 292 -11.97 8.70 -4.36
CA TYR A 292 -11.30 7.96 -5.43
C TYR A 292 -10.36 8.86 -6.23
N ALA A 293 -9.33 8.22 -6.84
CA ALA A 293 -8.20 8.89 -7.48
C ALA A 293 -8.49 9.32 -8.91
N ASP A 294 -7.77 10.36 -9.39
CA ASP A 294 -7.43 10.50 -10.81
C ASP A 294 -6.06 9.81 -11.03
N PRO A 295 -5.99 8.67 -11.75
CA PRO A 295 -4.74 7.95 -12.02
C PRO A 295 -3.99 8.49 -13.23
N GLY A 296 -4.41 9.59 -13.84
CA GLY A 296 -3.90 10.11 -15.11
C GLY A 296 -2.41 10.40 -15.07
N LYS A 297 -1.92 11.00 -13.98
CA LYS A 297 -0.50 11.34 -13.81
C LYS A 297 0.38 10.08 -13.67
N ALA A 298 -0.04 9.09 -12.90
CA ALA A 298 0.69 7.82 -12.77
C ALA A 298 0.76 7.09 -14.12
N ARG A 299 -0.33 7.11 -14.90
CA ARG A 299 -0.35 6.55 -16.26
C ARG A 299 0.63 7.27 -17.18
N ALA A 300 0.64 8.59 -17.18
CA ALA A 300 1.48 9.40 -18.08
C ALA A 300 2.98 9.28 -17.78
N HIS A 301 3.36 9.28 -16.49
CA HIS A 301 4.77 9.35 -16.09
C HIS A 301 5.39 7.98 -15.77
N LEU A 302 4.61 7.04 -15.24
CA LEU A 302 5.08 5.71 -14.88
C LEU A 302 4.59 4.61 -15.83
N GLY A 303 3.72 4.92 -16.81
CA GLY A 303 3.03 3.90 -17.59
C GLY A 303 2.22 2.94 -16.72
N PHE A 304 1.76 3.43 -15.53
CA PHE A 304 1.02 2.62 -14.58
C PHE A 304 -0.45 2.50 -15.00
N VAL A 305 -0.90 1.26 -15.16
CA VAL A 305 -2.31 0.92 -15.39
C VAL A 305 -2.61 -0.29 -14.52
N PRO A 306 -3.54 -0.19 -13.55
CA PRO A 306 -3.96 -1.33 -12.74
C PRO A 306 -4.48 -2.47 -13.61
N GLN A 307 -4.11 -3.72 -13.32
CA GLN A 307 -4.49 -4.89 -14.08
C GLN A 307 -5.36 -5.87 -13.27
N LEU A 308 -5.25 -5.84 -11.95
CA LEU A 308 -5.88 -6.78 -11.03
C LEU A 308 -6.88 -6.11 -10.09
N SER A 309 -7.07 -4.80 -10.23
CA SER A 309 -7.85 -3.98 -9.29
C SER A 309 -9.36 -3.96 -9.57
N ASP A 310 -9.91 -4.92 -10.33
CA ASP A 310 -11.34 -5.15 -10.31
C ASP A 310 -11.76 -5.90 -9.03
N ILE A 311 -12.96 -5.61 -8.53
CA ILE A 311 -13.41 -6.13 -7.23
C ILE A 311 -13.51 -7.66 -7.20
N ASP A 312 -13.82 -8.28 -8.34
CA ASP A 312 -13.93 -9.74 -8.43
C ASP A 312 -12.55 -10.40 -8.29
N THR A 313 -11.53 -9.85 -8.94
CA THR A 313 -10.15 -10.30 -8.82
C THR A 313 -9.62 -10.08 -7.41
N ILE A 314 -9.87 -8.91 -6.81
CA ILE A 314 -9.51 -8.61 -5.42
C ILE A 314 -10.09 -9.66 -4.47
N VAL A 315 -11.38 -9.98 -4.59
CA VAL A 315 -12.03 -10.98 -3.75
C VAL A 315 -11.50 -12.39 -4.03
N LYS A 316 -11.31 -12.75 -5.30
CA LYS A 316 -10.82 -14.09 -5.69
C LYS A 316 -9.42 -14.38 -5.15
N THR A 317 -8.53 -13.39 -5.17
CA THR A 317 -7.16 -13.55 -4.65
C THR A 317 -7.12 -13.58 -3.12
N ALA A 318 -7.94 -12.77 -2.44
CA ALA A 318 -7.93 -12.67 -0.99
C ALA A 318 -8.69 -13.79 -0.27
N ALA A 319 -9.83 -14.25 -0.83
CA ALA A 319 -10.73 -15.20 -0.16
C ALA A 319 -10.07 -16.52 0.32
N PRO A 320 -9.11 -17.13 -0.42
CA PRO A 320 -8.45 -18.35 0.03
C PRO A 320 -7.70 -18.21 1.36
N PHE A 321 -7.16 -17.03 1.66
CA PHE A 321 -6.46 -16.74 2.94
C PHE A 321 -7.40 -16.74 4.15
N PHE A 322 -8.71 -16.66 3.91
CA PHE A 322 -9.77 -16.75 4.94
C PHE A 322 -10.49 -18.11 4.88
N GLY A 323 -9.91 -19.13 4.24
CA GLY A 323 -10.50 -20.46 4.11
C GLY A 323 -11.74 -20.53 3.22
N LEU A 324 -11.98 -19.49 2.41
CA LEU A 324 -13.11 -19.42 1.50
C LEU A 324 -12.73 -19.97 0.11
N ARG A 325 -13.59 -20.83 -0.44
CA ARG A 325 -13.43 -21.33 -1.81
C ARG A 325 -14.06 -20.31 -2.76
N THR A 326 -13.36 -20.04 -3.86
CA THR A 326 -13.90 -19.29 -5.00
C THR A 326 -14.33 -20.24 -6.12
N LYS A 327 -15.34 -19.88 -6.89
CA LYS A 327 -15.78 -20.71 -8.04
C LYS A 327 -14.61 -20.87 -9.01
N PRO A 328 -14.39 -22.08 -9.58
CA PRO A 328 -13.29 -22.35 -10.51
C PRO A 328 -13.54 -21.81 -11.92
N ALA A 329 -13.92 -20.59 -12.11
CA ALA A 329 -14.00 -19.98 -13.44
C ALA A 329 -13.39 -18.59 -13.37
N ASP A 330 -12.40 -18.35 -14.24
CA ASP A 330 -11.90 -17.04 -14.66
C ASP A 330 -10.85 -16.32 -13.79
N LEU A 331 -9.80 -17.02 -13.35
CA LEU A 331 -8.51 -16.34 -13.22
C LEU A 331 -7.92 -16.22 -14.64
N PRO A 332 -7.51 -15.03 -15.12
CA PRO A 332 -6.75 -14.95 -16.35
C PRO A 332 -5.48 -15.82 -16.19
N PRO A 333 -5.10 -16.61 -17.20
CA PRO A 333 -3.90 -17.45 -17.10
C PRO A 333 -2.71 -16.57 -16.72
N SER A 334 -1.98 -16.96 -15.66
CA SER A 334 -0.77 -16.27 -15.25
C SER A 334 0.18 -16.27 -16.45
N LYS A 335 0.72 -15.12 -16.84
CA LYS A 335 1.69 -15.01 -17.95
C LYS A 335 2.97 -15.82 -17.71
N ALA A 336 3.19 -16.34 -16.51
CA ALA A 336 4.28 -17.25 -16.18
C ALA A 336 4.06 -18.66 -16.78
N ALA A 337 2.83 -19.15 -16.93
CA ALA A 337 2.55 -20.45 -17.53
C ALA A 337 2.70 -20.47 -19.06
N ALA A 338 2.56 -19.32 -19.72
CA ALA A 338 2.69 -19.24 -21.18
C ALA A 338 4.15 -19.27 -21.69
N SER A 339 5.13 -19.01 -20.82
CA SER A 339 6.57 -19.05 -21.18
C SER A 339 7.19 -20.45 -21.11
N LEU A 340 6.54 -21.41 -20.46
CA LEU A 340 7.05 -22.78 -20.33
C LEU A 340 6.48 -23.78 -21.38
N ALA A 341 5.51 -23.33 -22.18
CA ALA A 341 4.90 -24.15 -23.24
C ALA A 341 5.42 -23.82 -24.66
N ALA A 342 6.37 -22.90 -24.79
CA ALA A 342 6.96 -22.48 -26.07
C ALA A 342 8.50 -22.65 -26.08
N GLY A 343 9.03 -23.66 -25.37
CA GLY A 343 10.44 -24.04 -25.41
C GLY A 343 10.61 -25.52 -25.68
#